data_50bd3838c9f9371d14faf3b91e9a1134
#
_entry.id   50bd3838c9f9371d14faf3b91e9a1134
#
_cell.length_a   1.000
_cell.length_b   1.000
_cell.length_c   1.000
_cell.angle_alpha   90.00
_cell.angle_beta   90.00
_cell.angle_gamma   90.00
#
_symmetry.space_group_name_H-M   'P 1'
#
loop_
_entity.id
_entity.type
_entity.pdbx_description
1 polymer ?
#
loop_
_entity_poly.entity_id
_entity_poly.type
_entity_poly.pdbx_seq_one_letter_code
_entity_poly.pdbx_strand_id
1 'polypeptide(L)'
;RGPVVTVHGEVARAYHFELTEYDSPGELITELAHLRTGVSHALIRGKREQRPFSRYLLLNDFREANIMSGDEVLFMADQQGDSIVVQLEGAHLSQSYFVVPKDATLHELLNSIAINPRETAYEAISIRRESVAERQKVALEESLRRLETTYLGASSSTVEEATIRIREAELITQFVQRAREVEPNGRLVVSYNDEVVDIRLQDGDIVT
;
A
#
# COMPACT_ATOMS: atom_id res chain seq x y z
N ARG A 1 -17.85 40.90 -1.14
CA ARG A 1 -17.86 39.44 -0.90
C ARG A 1 -17.39 39.23 0.53
N GLY A 2 -18.19 38.49 1.30
CA GLY A 2 -17.84 38.13 2.68
C GLY A 2 -16.58 37.22 2.77
N PRO A 3 -16.05 37.03 3.99
CA PRO A 3 -14.97 36.09 4.19
C PRO A 3 -15.43 34.67 3.91
N VAL A 4 -14.63 33.88 3.15
CA VAL A 4 -14.98 32.54 2.66
C VAL A 4 -13.87 31.57 2.94
N VAL A 5 -14.22 30.35 3.41
CA VAL A 5 -13.33 29.20 3.52
C VAL A 5 -13.83 28.10 2.59
N THR A 6 -12.91 27.45 1.89
CA THR A 6 -13.23 26.33 1.00
C THR A 6 -12.92 25.02 1.70
N VAL A 7 -13.86 24.07 1.66
CA VAL A 7 -13.72 22.77 2.33
C VAL A 7 -13.87 21.64 1.33
N HIS A 8 -12.94 20.69 1.36
CA HIS A 8 -12.85 19.53 0.48
C HIS A 8 -12.50 18.23 1.22
N GLY A 9 -12.45 17.13 0.48
CA GLY A 9 -11.99 15.83 0.95
C GLY A 9 -13.10 14.98 1.54
N GLU A 10 -12.83 14.32 2.65
CA GLU A 10 -13.77 13.39 3.31
C GLU A 10 -14.91 14.12 4.04
N VAL A 11 -15.68 14.86 3.28
CA VAL A 11 -16.88 15.61 3.70
C VAL A 11 -18.11 15.14 2.91
N ALA A 12 -19.30 15.39 3.42
CA ALA A 12 -20.53 15.04 2.73
C ALA A 12 -20.66 15.76 1.37
N ARG A 13 -20.20 17.00 1.31
CA ARG A 13 -20.11 17.80 0.08
C ARG A 13 -18.94 18.77 0.20
N ALA A 14 -18.16 18.93 -0.87
CA ALA A 14 -17.23 20.05 -0.98
C ALA A 14 -18.03 21.37 -0.98
N TYR A 15 -17.64 22.33 -0.17
CA TYR A 15 -18.43 23.54 0.04
C TYR A 15 -17.56 24.79 0.28
N HIS A 16 -18.16 25.95 0.01
CA HIS A 16 -17.61 27.26 0.35
C HIS A 16 -18.42 27.82 1.51
N PHE A 17 -17.82 27.93 2.69
CA PHE A 17 -18.48 28.51 3.85
C PHE A 17 -18.24 30.01 3.89
N GLU A 18 -19.30 30.80 3.96
CA GLU A 18 -19.21 32.21 4.31
C GLU A 18 -19.06 32.31 5.83
N LEU A 19 -17.95 32.92 6.25
CA LEU A 19 -17.69 33.16 7.66
C LEU A 19 -18.34 34.47 8.09
N THR A 20 -18.73 34.55 9.36
CA THR A 20 -19.24 35.79 9.97
C THR A 20 -18.11 36.79 10.26
N GLU A 21 -16.92 36.28 10.51
CA GLU A 21 -15.71 37.04 10.79
C GLU A 21 -14.59 36.60 9.86
N TYR A 22 -13.50 37.37 9.79
CA TYR A 22 -12.34 37.03 8.93
C TYR A 22 -11.55 35.80 9.43
N ASP A 23 -11.76 35.39 10.66
CA ASP A 23 -11.22 34.18 11.25
C ASP A 23 -12.30 33.41 12.02
N SER A 24 -12.13 32.13 12.12
CA SER A 24 -13.05 31.23 12.83
C SER A 24 -12.30 30.03 13.39
N PRO A 25 -12.71 29.48 14.53
CA PRO A 25 -12.12 28.26 15.05
C PRO A 25 -12.40 27.08 14.12
N GLY A 26 -11.46 26.18 13.99
CA GLY A 26 -11.60 24.96 13.19
C GLY A 26 -12.73 24.06 13.65
N GLU A 27 -13.14 24.14 14.91
CA GLU A 27 -14.30 23.44 15.44
C GLU A 27 -15.58 23.79 14.70
N LEU A 28 -15.85 25.09 14.48
CA LEU A 28 -17.00 25.55 13.70
C LEU A 28 -17.00 24.97 12.27
N ILE A 29 -15.82 24.97 11.62
CA ILE A 29 -15.69 24.39 10.28
C ILE A 29 -15.94 22.88 10.31
N THR A 30 -15.47 22.19 11.34
CA THR A 30 -15.69 20.73 11.52
C THR A 30 -17.16 20.40 11.67
N GLU A 31 -17.90 21.18 12.44
CA GLU A 31 -19.36 21.00 12.65
C GLU A 31 -20.15 21.23 11.36
N LEU A 32 -19.81 22.29 10.62
CA LEU A 32 -20.51 22.65 9.38
C LEU A 32 -20.18 21.73 8.20
N ALA A 33 -18.98 21.15 8.18
CA ALA A 33 -18.49 20.34 7.05
C ALA A 33 -19.15 18.96 6.94
N HIS A 34 -19.85 18.47 7.97
CA HIS A 34 -20.42 17.13 7.98
C HIS A 34 -19.41 16.07 7.56
N LEU A 35 -18.38 15.87 8.40
CA LEU A 35 -17.29 14.96 8.12
C LEU A 35 -17.78 13.51 7.92
N ARG A 36 -17.17 12.79 7.00
CA ARG A 36 -17.36 11.35 6.85
C ARG A 36 -16.70 10.60 8.00
N THR A 37 -17.17 9.38 8.24
CA THR A 37 -16.57 8.48 9.23
C THR A 37 -15.11 8.17 8.86
N GLY A 38 -14.23 8.22 9.85
CA GLY A 38 -12.81 7.91 9.66
C GLY A 38 -11.90 9.11 9.38
N VAL A 39 -12.43 10.32 9.29
CA VAL A 39 -11.59 11.53 9.18
C VAL A 39 -10.72 11.67 10.42
N SER A 40 -9.41 11.75 10.20
CA SER A 40 -8.41 11.81 11.26
C SER A 40 -7.54 13.07 11.21
N HIS A 41 -7.41 13.67 10.02
CA HIS A 41 -6.53 14.81 9.79
C HIS A 41 -7.19 15.89 8.93
N ALA A 42 -6.64 17.09 9.02
CA ALA A 42 -6.98 18.21 8.16
C ALA A 42 -5.71 18.92 7.66
N LEU A 43 -5.69 19.25 6.39
CA LEU A 43 -4.66 20.09 5.77
C LEU A 43 -5.25 21.47 5.52
N ILE A 44 -4.67 22.49 6.12
CA ILE A 44 -5.00 23.90 5.88
C ILE A 44 -4.02 24.45 4.86
N ARG A 45 -4.53 25.08 3.81
CA ARG A 45 -3.75 25.83 2.82
C ARG A 45 -4.29 27.23 2.73
N GLY A 46 -3.39 28.21 2.70
CA GLY A 46 -3.81 29.60 2.60
C GLY A 46 -2.61 30.54 2.46
N LYS A 47 -2.80 31.77 2.88
CA LYS A 47 -1.76 32.79 2.89
C LYS A 47 -1.71 33.44 4.26
N ARG A 48 -0.51 33.68 4.75
CA ARG A 48 -0.25 34.51 5.96
C ARG A 48 0.79 35.56 5.59
N GLU A 49 0.49 36.80 5.84
CA GLU A 49 1.38 37.92 5.50
C GLU A 49 1.88 37.87 4.04
N GLN A 50 0.98 37.52 3.10
CA GLN A 50 1.24 37.34 1.67
C GLN A 50 2.17 36.17 1.30
N ARG A 51 2.56 35.32 2.26
CA ARG A 51 3.34 34.10 2.02
C ARG A 51 2.42 32.88 1.98
N PRO A 52 2.74 31.88 1.14
CA PRO A 52 2.03 30.61 1.17
C PRO A 52 2.10 29.99 2.56
N PHE A 53 0.96 29.50 3.04
CA PHE A 53 0.83 28.84 4.33
C PHE A 53 0.24 27.45 4.10
N SER A 54 0.80 26.44 4.75
CA SER A 54 0.27 25.09 4.75
C SER A 54 0.54 24.44 6.10
N ARG A 55 -0.48 23.86 6.69
CA ARG A 55 -0.38 23.16 7.98
C ARG A 55 -1.21 21.90 7.99
N TYR A 56 -0.57 20.79 8.31
CA TYR A 56 -1.19 19.48 8.45
C TYR A 56 -1.37 19.17 9.93
N LEU A 57 -2.60 18.85 10.34
CA LEU A 57 -2.98 18.72 11.74
C LEU A 57 -3.82 17.46 11.96
N LEU A 58 -3.68 16.86 13.14
CA LEU A 58 -4.70 15.96 13.68
C LEU A 58 -6.05 16.69 13.79
N LEU A 59 -7.13 15.98 13.64
CA LEU A 59 -8.47 16.57 13.68
C LEU A 59 -8.75 17.32 15.00
N ASN A 60 -8.24 16.81 16.14
CA ASN A 60 -8.37 17.49 17.43
C ASN A 60 -7.62 18.81 17.47
N ASP A 61 -6.37 18.83 16.96
CA ASP A 61 -5.56 20.06 16.89
C ASP A 61 -6.16 21.05 15.89
N PHE A 62 -6.79 20.55 14.82
CA PHE A 62 -7.47 21.37 13.84
C PHE A 62 -8.64 22.14 14.45
N ARG A 63 -9.41 21.51 15.35
CA ARG A 63 -10.55 22.15 16.01
C ARG A 63 -10.15 23.41 16.78
N GLU A 64 -8.94 23.40 17.36
CA GLU A 64 -8.39 24.53 18.10
C GLU A 64 -7.67 25.54 17.18
N ALA A 65 -7.43 25.19 15.92
CA ALA A 65 -6.73 26.05 14.98
C ALA A 65 -7.61 27.20 14.52
N ASN A 66 -6.98 28.35 14.27
CA ASN A 66 -7.65 29.51 13.70
C ASN A 66 -7.61 29.44 12.16
N ILE A 67 -8.78 29.43 11.54
CA ILE A 67 -8.98 29.35 10.08
C ILE A 67 -9.34 30.74 9.57
N MET A 68 -8.60 31.22 8.60
CA MET A 68 -8.78 32.57 8.04
C MET A 68 -9.52 32.56 6.72
N SER A 69 -10.13 33.69 6.41
CA SER A 69 -10.76 33.92 5.12
C SER A 69 -9.77 33.68 3.97
N GLY A 70 -10.18 32.90 2.98
CA GLY A 70 -9.36 32.49 1.85
C GLY A 70 -8.58 31.21 2.07
N ASP A 71 -8.70 30.59 3.25
CA ASP A 71 -8.10 29.28 3.49
C ASP A 71 -8.89 28.18 2.76
N GLU A 72 -8.16 27.18 2.34
CA GLU A 72 -8.66 25.90 1.84
C GLU A 72 -8.37 24.83 2.89
N VAL A 73 -9.39 24.09 3.29
CA VAL A 73 -9.30 22.99 4.26
C VAL A 73 -9.62 21.68 3.55
N LEU A 74 -8.68 20.74 3.58
CA LEU A 74 -8.83 19.39 3.06
C LEU A 74 -8.89 18.40 4.24
N PHE A 75 -10.04 17.77 4.45
CA PHE A 75 -10.21 16.72 5.44
C PHE A 75 -9.83 15.35 4.88
N MET A 76 -9.05 14.58 5.64
CA MET A 76 -8.48 13.31 5.20
C MET A 76 -8.62 12.22 6.26
N ALA A 77 -8.88 10.99 5.80
CA ALA A 77 -8.79 9.78 6.59
C ALA A 77 -7.35 9.21 6.50
N ASP A 78 -6.43 9.85 7.24
CA ASP A 78 -5.00 9.48 7.22
C ASP A 78 -4.58 8.61 8.43
N GLN A 79 -5.51 8.26 9.31
CA GLN A 79 -5.33 7.12 10.20
C GLN A 79 -5.60 5.86 9.40
N GLN A 80 -4.54 5.09 9.16
CA GLN A 80 -4.71 3.69 8.80
C GLN A 80 -5.49 3.03 9.94
N GLY A 81 -6.61 2.39 9.63
CA GLY A 81 -7.40 1.68 10.62
C GLY A 81 -6.50 0.77 11.47
N ASP A 82 -6.85 0.60 12.74
CA ASP A 82 -6.13 -0.28 13.68
C ASP A 82 -6.25 -1.76 13.32
N SER A 83 -6.96 -2.07 12.23
CA SER A 83 -7.21 -3.44 11.74
C SER A 83 -6.83 -3.59 10.27
N ILE A 84 -6.49 -4.82 9.92
CA ILE A 84 -6.19 -5.29 8.56
C ILE A 84 -7.12 -6.44 8.20
N VAL A 85 -7.32 -6.66 6.90
CA VAL A 85 -8.08 -7.79 6.37
C VAL A 85 -7.11 -8.81 5.82
N VAL A 86 -7.23 -10.06 6.29
CA VAL A 86 -6.42 -11.19 5.82
C VAL A 86 -7.37 -12.24 5.25
N GLN A 87 -7.02 -12.79 4.10
CA GLN A 87 -7.74 -13.88 3.46
C GLN A 87 -7.10 -15.23 3.84
N LEU A 88 -7.93 -16.23 4.11
CA LEU A 88 -7.52 -17.60 4.36
C LEU A 88 -7.99 -18.48 3.21
N GLU A 89 -7.08 -19.25 2.64
CA GLU A 89 -7.36 -20.25 1.61
C GLU A 89 -6.90 -21.64 2.06
N GLY A 90 -7.43 -22.69 1.46
CA GLY A 90 -7.05 -24.08 1.73
C GLY A 90 -8.06 -24.83 2.60
N ALA A 91 -7.60 -25.93 3.22
CA ALA A 91 -8.47 -26.82 3.99
C ALA A 91 -8.65 -26.34 5.43
N HIS A 92 -9.63 -25.46 5.65
CA HIS A 92 -10.02 -24.96 6.97
C HIS A 92 -11.55 -25.01 7.17
N LEU A 93 -11.98 -24.94 8.41
CA LEU A 93 -13.39 -24.93 8.82
C LEU A 93 -13.90 -23.54 9.23
N SER A 94 -13.02 -22.54 9.16
CA SER A 94 -13.30 -21.16 9.53
C SER A 94 -13.79 -20.34 8.33
N GLN A 95 -14.10 -19.08 8.57
CA GLN A 95 -14.40 -18.10 7.51
C GLN A 95 -13.16 -17.82 6.64
N SER A 96 -13.36 -17.39 5.40
CA SER A 96 -12.27 -17.10 4.47
C SER A 96 -11.63 -15.72 4.66
N TYR A 97 -12.25 -14.83 5.41
CA TYR A 97 -11.73 -13.48 5.68
C TYR A 97 -11.72 -13.20 7.17
N PHE A 98 -10.60 -12.67 7.63
CA PHE A 98 -10.39 -12.27 9.01
C PHE A 98 -10.05 -10.78 9.08
N VAL A 99 -10.70 -10.08 10.00
CA VAL A 99 -10.31 -8.72 10.38
C VAL A 99 -9.53 -8.84 11.68
N VAL A 100 -8.25 -8.53 11.62
CA VAL A 100 -7.32 -8.67 12.75
C VAL A 100 -6.65 -7.34 13.06
N PRO A 101 -6.12 -7.13 14.28
CA PRO A 101 -5.32 -5.95 14.60
C PRO A 101 -4.14 -5.78 13.64
N LYS A 102 -3.73 -4.54 13.39
CA LYS A 102 -2.63 -4.22 12.48
C LYS A 102 -1.28 -4.81 12.89
N ASP A 103 -1.11 -5.13 14.15
CA ASP A 103 0.08 -5.75 14.73
C ASP A 103 -0.04 -7.27 14.87
N ALA A 104 -1.16 -7.86 14.43
CA ALA A 104 -1.39 -9.29 14.52
C ALA A 104 -0.32 -10.09 13.78
N THR A 105 0.01 -11.24 14.36
CA THR A 105 0.99 -12.17 13.82
C THR A 105 0.32 -13.38 13.16
N LEU A 106 1.11 -14.13 12.37
CA LEU A 106 0.64 -15.36 11.75
C LEU A 106 0.22 -16.40 12.80
N HIS A 107 0.97 -16.54 13.89
CA HIS A 107 0.61 -17.48 14.95
C HIS A 107 -0.71 -17.12 15.65
N GLU A 108 -0.98 -15.85 15.88
CA GLU A 108 -2.25 -15.40 16.47
C GLU A 108 -3.43 -15.74 15.54
N LEU A 109 -3.27 -15.53 14.23
CA LEU A 109 -4.26 -15.92 13.25
C LEU A 109 -4.46 -17.44 13.23
N LEU A 110 -3.40 -18.23 13.11
CA LEU A 110 -3.46 -19.69 13.06
C LEU A 110 -4.11 -20.29 14.30
N ASN A 111 -3.83 -19.74 15.49
CA ASN A 111 -4.45 -20.16 16.73
C ASN A 111 -5.96 -19.87 16.81
N SER A 112 -6.45 -18.91 16.02
CA SER A 112 -7.88 -18.57 15.95
C SER A 112 -8.66 -19.38 14.91
N ILE A 113 -7.97 -20.14 14.04
CA ILE A 113 -8.56 -20.88 12.93
C ILE A 113 -8.97 -22.28 13.40
N ALA A 114 -10.21 -22.68 13.09
CA ALA A 114 -10.63 -24.07 13.23
C ALA A 114 -10.17 -24.86 12.01
N ILE A 115 -9.44 -25.94 12.24
CA ILE A 115 -8.85 -26.80 11.22
C ILE A 115 -9.25 -28.25 11.43
N ASN A 116 -9.22 -29.05 10.35
CA ASN A 116 -9.29 -30.49 10.41
C ASN A 116 -7.85 -31.06 10.37
N PRO A 117 -7.31 -31.64 11.46
CA PRO A 117 -5.92 -32.10 11.49
C PRO A 117 -5.57 -33.16 10.44
N ARG A 118 -6.59 -33.83 9.84
CA ARG A 118 -6.39 -34.84 8.80
C ARG A 118 -6.25 -34.29 7.41
N GLU A 119 -6.68 -33.05 7.19
CA GLU A 119 -6.76 -32.40 5.86
C GLU A 119 -5.83 -31.20 5.76
N THR A 120 -5.36 -30.67 6.89
CA THR A 120 -4.53 -29.48 6.94
C THR A 120 -3.05 -29.86 7.00
N ALA A 121 -2.26 -29.36 6.03
CA ALA A 121 -0.83 -29.56 5.97
C ALA A 121 -0.10 -28.34 6.55
N TYR A 122 0.22 -28.38 7.83
CA TYR A 122 0.99 -27.29 8.50
C TYR A 122 2.36 -27.04 7.87
N GLU A 123 2.93 -28.07 7.25
CA GLU A 123 4.26 -28.02 6.62
C GLU A 123 4.25 -27.19 5.31
N ALA A 124 3.06 -26.88 4.80
CA ALA A 124 2.89 -26.21 3.50
C ALA A 124 2.37 -24.78 3.62
N ILE A 125 2.29 -24.21 4.84
CA ILE A 125 1.75 -22.87 5.02
C ILE A 125 2.62 -21.86 4.27
N SER A 126 1.94 -21.03 3.49
CA SER A 126 2.56 -19.92 2.76
C SER A 126 1.68 -18.69 2.79
N ILE A 127 2.29 -17.53 2.59
CA ILE A 127 1.59 -16.25 2.49
C ILE A 127 1.86 -15.67 1.12
N ARG A 128 0.82 -15.19 0.45
CA ARG A 128 0.94 -14.34 -0.73
C ARG A 128 0.73 -12.90 -0.31
N ARG A 129 1.69 -12.04 -0.66
CA ARG A 129 1.74 -10.64 -0.24
C ARG A 129 2.07 -9.74 -1.43
N GLU A 130 1.23 -8.74 -1.68
CA GLU A 130 1.39 -7.82 -2.80
C GLU A 130 2.74 -7.08 -2.76
N SER A 131 3.14 -6.56 -1.62
CA SER A 131 4.42 -5.86 -1.47
C SER A 131 5.65 -6.75 -1.72
N VAL A 132 5.51 -8.06 -1.62
CA VAL A 132 6.54 -9.04 -1.98
C VAL A 132 6.52 -9.30 -3.47
N ALA A 133 5.34 -9.44 -4.08
CA ALA A 133 5.19 -9.59 -5.53
C ALA A 133 5.83 -8.41 -6.28
N GLU A 134 5.56 -7.19 -5.84
CA GLU A 134 6.18 -5.98 -6.41
C GLU A 134 7.72 -6.00 -6.31
N ARG A 135 8.26 -6.34 -5.15
CA ARG A 135 9.72 -6.46 -4.97
C ARG A 135 10.33 -7.57 -5.83
N GLN A 136 9.64 -8.71 -5.93
CA GLN A 136 10.06 -9.81 -6.81
C GLN A 136 10.06 -9.38 -8.28
N LYS A 137 9.05 -8.61 -8.71
CA LYS A 137 8.98 -8.06 -10.07
C LYS A 137 10.15 -7.13 -10.37
N VAL A 138 10.44 -6.18 -9.49
CA VAL A 138 11.59 -5.26 -9.64
C VAL A 138 12.91 -6.04 -9.69
N ALA A 139 13.10 -7.03 -8.81
CA ALA A 139 14.31 -7.85 -8.81
C ALA A 139 14.46 -8.70 -10.08
N LEU A 140 13.34 -9.22 -10.61
CA LEU A 140 13.32 -9.95 -11.87
C LEU A 140 13.72 -9.03 -13.02
N GLU A 141 13.12 -7.86 -13.15
CA GLU A 141 13.43 -6.87 -14.20
C GLU A 141 14.92 -6.46 -14.16
N GLU A 142 15.46 -6.22 -12.97
CA GLU A 142 16.88 -5.88 -12.80
C GLU A 142 17.80 -7.04 -13.21
N SER A 143 17.45 -8.28 -12.87
CA SER A 143 18.19 -9.47 -13.24
C SER A 143 18.19 -9.70 -14.76
N LEU A 144 17.02 -9.51 -15.40
CA LEU A 144 16.89 -9.62 -16.85
C LEU A 144 17.69 -8.52 -17.57
N ARG A 145 17.68 -7.30 -17.05
CA ARG A 145 18.50 -6.20 -17.59
C ARG A 145 19.99 -6.48 -17.49
N ARG A 146 20.45 -7.05 -16.37
CA ARG A 146 21.85 -7.46 -16.21
C ARG A 146 22.21 -8.57 -17.20
N LEU A 147 21.33 -9.55 -17.40
CA LEU A 147 21.51 -10.62 -18.37
C LEU A 147 21.66 -10.06 -19.78
N GLU A 148 20.75 -9.20 -20.24
CA GLU A 148 20.83 -8.52 -21.53
C GLU A 148 22.15 -7.77 -21.70
N THR A 149 22.54 -6.96 -20.72
CA THR A 149 23.77 -6.16 -20.79
C THR A 149 25.01 -7.02 -20.89
N THR A 150 25.06 -8.13 -20.15
CA THR A 150 26.20 -9.04 -20.14
C THR A 150 26.37 -9.76 -21.47
N TYR A 151 25.27 -10.25 -22.03
CA TYR A 151 25.34 -11.07 -23.26
C TYR A 151 25.34 -10.26 -24.54
N LEU A 152 24.62 -9.15 -24.63
CA LEU A 152 24.58 -8.28 -25.81
C LEU A 152 25.82 -7.39 -25.92
N GLY A 153 26.51 -7.10 -24.80
CA GLY A 153 27.73 -6.30 -24.77
C GLY A 153 29.03 -7.07 -25.00
N ALA A 154 28.98 -8.41 -25.12
CA ALA A 154 30.18 -9.22 -25.26
C ALA A 154 30.73 -9.18 -26.70
N SER A 155 32.02 -8.85 -26.90
CA SER A 155 32.69 -8.84 -28.18
C SER A 155 33.12 -10.26 -28.65
N SER A 156 33.15 -10.51 -29.94
CA SER A 156 33.65 -11.76 -30.54
C SER A 156 35.02 -11.53 -31.19
N SER A 157 35.87 -12.54 -31.14
CA SER A 157 37.23 -12.47 -31.70
C SER A 157 37.40 -13.18 -33.06
N THR A 158 36.44 -14.06 -33.40
CA THR A 158 36.45 -14.78 -34.69
C THR A 158 35.07 -14.74 -35.36
N VAL A 159 35.02 -15.05 -36.68
CA VAL A 159 33.77 -15.07 -37.46
C VAL A 159 32.85 -16.21 -37.03
N GLU A 160 33.41 -17.38 -36.66
CA GLU A 160 32.67 -18.52 -36.17
C GLU A 160 32.05 -18.21 -34.80
N GLU A 161 32.81 -17.59 -33.90
CA GLU A 161 32.27 -17.09 -32.61
C GLU A 161 31.17 -16.06 -32.82
N ALA A 162 31.28 -15.17 -33.79
CA ALA A 162 30.26 -14.17 -34.09
C ALA A 162 28.94 -14.81 -34.49
N THR A 163 28.94 -15.88 -35.28
CA THR A 163 27.73 -16.60 -35.72
C THR A 163 27.05 -17.30 -34.55
N ILE A 164 27.81 -17.94 -33.65
CA ILE A 164 27.28 -18.59 -32.46
C ILE A 164 26.64 -17.54 -31.52
N ARG A 165 27.31 -16.41 -31.30
CA ARG A 165 26.83 -15.32 -30.44
C ARG A 165 25.57 -14.65 -30.94
N ILE A 166 25.41 -14.48 -32.26
CA ILE A 166 24.18 -13.96 -32.83
C ILE A 166 23.00 -14.88 -32.43
N ARG A 167 23.20 -16.19 -32.56
CA ARG A 167 22.16 -17.16 -32.23
C ARG A 167 21.86 -17.24 -30.72
N GLU A 168 22.90 -17.13 -29.89
CA GLU A 168 22.74 -17.01 -28.42
C GLU A 168 22.02 -15.73 -28.04
N ALA A 169 22.34 -14.60 -28.65
CA ALA A 169 21.69 -13.31 -28.40
C ALA A 169 20.20 -13.35 -28.77
N GLU A 170 19.84 -14.01 -29.88
CA GLU A 170 18.42 -14.22 -30.26
C GLU A 170 17.67 -15.05 -29.21
N LEU A 171 18.27 -16.15 -28.72
CA LEU A 171 17.70 -17.00 -27.70
C LEU A 171 17.53 -16.27 -26.37
N ILE A 172 18.53 -15.50 -25.97
CA ILE A 172 18.46 -14.68 -24.76
C ILE A 172 17.39 -13.60 -24.87
N THR A 173 17.30 -12.93 -26.02
CA THR A 173 16.26 -11.92 -26.24
C THR A 173 14.86 -12.53 -26.13
N GLN A 174 14.63 -13.71 -26.73
CA GLN A 174 13.36 -14.42 -26.61
C GLN A 174 13.08 -14.90 -25.17
N PHE A 175 14.10 -15.34 -24.45
CA PHE A 175 13.99 -15.72 -23.05
C PHE A 175 13.59 -14.52 -22.20
N VAL A 176 14.29 -13.38 -22.35
CA VAL A 176 14.03 -12.16 -21.59
C VAL A 176 12.62 -11.63 -21.87
N GLN A 177 12.17 -11.64 -23.12
CA GLN A 177 10.81 -11.24 -23.47
C GLN A 177 9.77 -12.09 -22.75
N ARG A 178 9.90 -13.42 -22.77
CA ARG A 178 9.00 -14.33 -22.05
C ARG A 178 9.07 -14.16 -20.53
N ALA A 179 10.27 -13.95 -20.00
CA ALA A 179 10.46 -13.77 -18.57
C ALA A 179 9.88 -12.46 -18.05
N ARG A 180 9.81 -11.41 -18.87
CA ARG A 180 9.13 -10.14 -18.51
C ARG A 180 7.60 -10.26 -18.40
N GLU A 181 7.01 -11.26 -19.05
CA GLU A 181 5.57 -11.55 -18.95
C GLU A 181 5.21 -12.31 -17.67
N VAL A 182 6.21 -12.78 -16.91
CA VAL A 182 5.98 -13.49 -15.66
C VAL A 182 5.59 -12.49 -14.56
N GLU A 183 4.41 -12.69 -14.00
CA GLU A 183 3.97 -11.95 -12.82
C GLU A 183 4.29 -12.75 -11.54
N PRO A 184 5.22 -12.28 -10.71
CA PRO A 184 5.49 -12.92 -9.42
C PRO A 184 4.26 -12.89 -8.53
N ASN A 185 4.01 -13.97 -7.83
CA ASN A 185 2.82 -14.11 -6.99
C ASN A 185 3.02 -13.66 -5.53
N GLY A 186 4.19 -13.14 -5.19
CA GLY A 186 4.49 -12.65 -3.85
C GLY A 186 4.53 -13.73 -2.76
N ARG A 187 4.76 -14.99 -3.12
CA ARG A 187 4.74 -16.10 -2.18
C ARG A 187 5.91 -16.04 -1.20
N LEU A 188 5.58 -16.11 0.08
CA LEU A 188 6.49 -16.31 1.21
C LEU A 188 6.24 -17.71 1.79
N VAL A 189 7.26 -18.53 1.84
CA VAL A 189 7.22 -19.81 2.56
C VAL A 189 7.53 -19.50 4.00
N VAL A 190 6.59 -19.77 4.88
CA VAL A 190 6.69 -19.48 6.33
C VAL A 190 6.82 -20.73 7.18
N SER A 191 6.78 -21.92 6.57
CA SER A 191 7.00 -23.19 7.21
C SER A 191 8.36 -23.75 6.80
N TYR A 192 9.19 -24.11 7.77
CA TYR A 192 10.50 -24.72 7.58
C TYR A 192 10.81 -25.69 8.72
N ASN A 193 11.19 -26.95 8.41
CA ASN A 193 11.50 -28.01 9.39
C ASN A 193 10.40 -28.22 10.45
N ASP A 194 9.13 -28.29 10.03
CA ASP A 194 7.96 -28.45 10.90
C ASP A 194 7.70 -27.27 11.87
N GLU A 195 8.43 -26.19 11.71
CA GLU A 195 8.20 -24.95 12.46
C GLU A 195 7.62 -23.87 11.53
N VAL A 196 6.62 -23.16 12.02
CA VAL A 196 6.06 -21.99 11.34
C VAL A 196 6.75 -20.75 11.87
N VAL A 197 7.37 -19.99 10.96
CA VAL A 197 7.99 -18.72 11.32
C VAL A 197 6.89 -17.69 11.61
N ASP A 198 6.90 -17.14 12.82
CA ASP A 198 5.96 -16.11 13.21
C ASP A 198 6.34 -14.79 12.56
N ILE A 199 5.47 -14.31 11.68
CA ILE A 199 5.64 -13.03 11.00
C ILE A 199 4.42 -12.14 11.22
N ARG A 200 4.63 -10.82 11.19
CA ARG A 200 3.55 -9.85 11.24
C ARG A 200 2.78 -9.88 9.94
N LEU A 201 1.45 -9.94 10.03
CA LEU A 201 0.55 -9.88 8.90
C LEU A 201 0.45 -8.47 8.30
N GLN A 202 0.07 -8.38 7.04
CA GLN A 202 -0.20 -7.12 6.34
C GLN A 202 -1.59 -7.16 5.72
N ASP A 203 -2.14 -5.97 5.47
CA ASP A 203 -3.44 -5.86 4.81
C ASP A 203 -3.40 -6.49 3.42
N GLY A 204 -4.41 -7.29 3.11
CA GLY A 204 -4.48 -8.04 1.85
C GLY A 204 -3.63 -9.31 1.80
N ASP A 205 -2.96 -9.74 2.88
CA ASP A 205 -2.26 -11.03 2.91
C ASP A 205 -3.23 -12.18 2.66
N ILE A 206 -2.79 -13.15 1.87
CA ILE A 206 -3.52 -14.41 1.62
C ILE A 206 -2.70 -15.54 2.21
N VAL A 207 -3.20 -16.13 3.28
CA VAL A 207 -2.60 -17.30 3.96
C VAL A 207 -3.19 -18.57 3.36
N THR A 208 -2.31 -19.47 2.92
CA THR A 208 -2.72 -20.74 2.28
C THR A 208 -2.07 -21.90 2.98
#